data_185bdb87ea3825bec8b17c082a61f806
#
_entry.id   185bdb87ea3825bec8b17c082a61f806
#
_cell.length_a   1.000
_cell.length_b   1.000
_cell.length_c   1.000
_cell.angle_alpha   90.00
_cell.angle_beta   90.00
_cell.angle_gamma   90.00
#
_symmetry.space_group_name_H-M   'P 1'
#
loop_
_entity.id
_entity.type
_entity.pdbx_description
1 polymer ?
#
loop_
_entity_poly.entity_id
_entity_poly.type
_entity_poly.pdbx_seq_one_letter_code
_entity_poly.pdbx_strand_id
1 'polypeptide(L)'
;MESVLSYLGAVAIVLCWLLLSKLLKVGRREATLPPGPPTIPILGNLHVFPKHSVQWKFTEWARKYGEIYSLKLGSKTAIVLTDMQAVKELLDKRSLTTADRIPSLVSDLVTGGIHMALARYDDVWKIQRRVAQTVLTPSAVQRHLAIQRAEATQLMYDFLDTPENFFDHLSRYSTSVIMSVLWGKRCPRHNTKEATEIYEADRIWNQLLAPGTIPPIDMFPFLNYIPERWAKWKSMVKDLKERQQKTHFALLDDCAKRIAKGEGNGSYMEEVLSRQEEWGLSKEVLGYIGTVLLEAASHTTSSFLQTLVLFLVAYPKVQRKAQEELDRFVGDQRAPTLEDFGNLLYIQAIIEETHRIRPVAPTGIPHATTSTEEFRGYILPAGTAIFSNNYGIFHDPEIFQDPEIFNPDRFLLTEHGTRPGVDDSGFKGRTANLVFGFGRALNTMNLLWAFDFRPAKDPETDKELPVDVWGYEEGFALAPKPFKCRITPRGRYVKDIVEWVFHAATDTFVKYERDLAEDSKWVEEMRSRW
;
A
#
# COMPACT_ATOMS: atom_id res chain seq x y z
N MET A 1 50.97 -21.02 41.55
CA MET A 1 49.73 -21.44 40.88
C MET A 1 48.52 -20.63 41.41
N GLU A 2 48.37 -20.46 42.73
CA GLU A 2 47.25 -19.67 43.31
C GLU A 2 47.24 -18.18 42.93
N SER A 3 48.40 -17.52 42.83
CA SER A 3 48.47 -16.11 42.42
C SER A 3 48.06 -15.90 40.97
N VAL A 4 48.37 -16.82 40.05
CA VAL A 4 47.96 -16.75 38.64
C VAL A 4 46.47 -16.96 38.52
N LEU A 5 45.87 -17.86 39.27
CA LEU A 5 44.40 -18.08 39.32
C LEU A 5 43.67 -16.85 39.86
N SER A 6 44.23 -16.16 40.88
CA SER A 6 43.66 -14.91 41.41
C SER A 6 43.71 -13.77 40.39
N TYR A 7 44.82 -13.64 39.64
CA TYR A 7 44.91 -12.64 38.56
C TYR A 7 43.92 -12.92 37.39
N LEU A 8 43.81 -14.20 36.98
CA LEU A 8 42.84 -14.59 35.95
C LEU A 8 41.39 -14.32 36.39
N GLY A 9 41.09 -14.59 37.67
CA GLY A 9 39.79 -14.28 38.27
C GLY A 9 39.48 -12.78 38.29
N ALA A 10 40.45 -11.94 38.69
CA ALA A 10 40.29 -10.49 38.67
C ALA A 10 40.09 -9.93 37.25
N VAL A 11 40.87 -10.42 36.29
CA VAL A 11 40.70 -10.05 34.86
C VAL A 11 39.33 -10.46 34.35
N ALA A 12 38.84 -11.66 34.66
CA ALA A 12 37.51 -12.12 34.25
C ALA A 12 36.40 -11.25 34.85
N ILE A 13 36.51 -10.85 36.15
CA ILE A 13 35.55 -9.94 36.79
C ILE A 13 35.51 -8.58 36.08
N VAL A 14 36.69 -8.00 35.80
CA VAL A 14 36.78 -6.71 35.07
C VAL A 14 36.20 -6.81 33.69
N LEU A 15 36.49 -7.87 32.94
CA LEU A 15 35.92 -8.11 31.62
C LEU A 15 34.39 -8.29 31.68
N CYS A 16 33.89 -9.07 32.64
CA CYS A 16 32.43 -9.21 32.86
C CYS A 16 31.78 -7.88 33.24
N TRP A 17 32.41 -7.07 34.07
CA TRP A 17 31.92 -5.74 34.43
C TRP A 17 31.89 -4.79 33.21
N LEU A 18 32.95 -4.77 32.41
CA LEU A 18 33.04 -3.99 31.19
C LEU A 18 31.97 -4.42 30.17
N LEU A 19 31.78 -5.73 29.97
CA LEU A 19 30.74 -6.29 29.11
C LEU A 19 29.34 -5.91 29.62
N LEU A 20 29.09 -6.09 30.92
CA LEU A 20 27.82 -5.71 31.53
C LEU A 20 27.55 -4.21 31.42
N SER A 21 28.57 -3.38 31.67
CA SER A 21 28.43 -1.92 31.53
C SER A 21 28.15 -1.47 30.08
N LYS A 22 28.75 -2.13 29.09
CA LYS A 22 28.44 -1.91 27.66
C LYS A 22 27.02 -2.39 27.34
N LEU A 23 26.63 -3.57 27.82
CA LEU A 23 25.30 -4.14 27.60
C LEU A 23 24.19 -3.25 28.17
N LEU A 24 24.40 -2.71 29.38
CA LEU A 24 23.47 -1.79 30.04
C LEU A 24 23.36 -0.43 29.38
N LYS A 25 24.31 -0.05 28.52
CA LYS A 25 24.24 1.15 27.68
C LYS A 25 23.44 0.92 26.39
N VAL A 26 23.33 -0.34 25.93
CA VAL A 26 22.48 -0.68 24.78
C VAL A 26 21.04 -0.29 25.08
N GLY A 27 20.34 0.29 24.11
CA GLY A 27 18.96 0.72 24.26
C GLY A 27 18.77 2.08 24.95
N ARG A 28 19.82 2.70 25.50
CA ARG A 28 19.74 4.08 26.01
C ARG A 28 19.69 5.08 24.87
N ARG A 29 18.88 6.14 25.05
CA ARG A 29 18.81 7.25 24.10
C ARG A 29 20.01 8.15 24.29
N GLU A 30 20.70 8.48 23.22
CA GLU A 30 21.75 9.49 23.14
C GLU A 30 21.15 10.90 23.30
N ALA A 31 21.86 11.79 23.98
CA ALA A 31 21.39 13.17 24.25
C ALA A 31 21.23 14.02 22.96
N THR A 32 21.88 13.62 21.88
CA THR A 32 21.84 14.28 20.58
C THR A 32 20.61 13.92 19.74
N LEU A 33 19.86 12.89 20.15
CA LEU A 33 18.65 12.45 19.46
C LEU A 33 17.42 13.26 19.89
N PRO A 34 16.37 13.33 19.05
CA PRO A 34 15.09 13.90 19.45
C PRO A 34 14.54 13.23 20.73
N PRO A 35 13.72 13.94 21.53
CA PRO A 35 13.05 13.36 22.71
C PRO A 35 12.22 12.14 22.33
N GLY A 36 11.66 11.44 23.32
CA GLY A 36 10.79 10.29 23.08
C GLY A 36 10.50 9.49 24.34
N PRO A 37 9.79 8.36 24.24
CA PRO A 37 9.41 7.55 25.39
C PRO A 37 10.61 7.07 26.19
N PRO A 38 10.49 6.90 27.53
CA PRO A 38 11.56 6.37 28.37
C PRO A 38 12.09 5.03 27.85
N THR A 39 13.40 4.86 27.91
CA THR A 39 14.08 3.63 27.48
C THR A 39 14.49 2.77 28.64
N ILE A 40 14.52 1.45 28.46
CA ILE A 40 15.12 0.51 29.42
C ILE A 40 16.39 -0.10 28.81
N PRO A 41 17.35 -0.54 29.63
CA PRO A 41 18.58 -1.18 29.15
C PRO A 41 18.26 -2.36 28.21
N ILE A 42 19.11 -2.57 27.23
CA ILE A 42 19.06 -3.65 26.21
C ILE A 42 17.88 -3.51 25.24
N LEU A 43 16.66 -3.36 25.73
CA LEU A 43 15.44 -3.34 24.89
C LEU A 43 15.11 -1.95 24.33
N GLY A 44 15.57 -0.88 24.99
CA GLY A 44 15.16 0.47 24.60
C GLY A 44 13.66 0.67 24.74
N ASN A 45 12.97 0.95 23.66
CA ASN A 45 11.51 1.13 23.61
C ASN A 45 10.75 -0.12 23.10
N LEU A 46 11.42 -1.26 22.85
CA LEU A 46 10.76 -2.49 22.39
C LEU A 46 9.67 -2.97 23.35
N HIS A 47 9.83 -2.74 24.65
CA HIS A 47 8.86 -3.14 25.67
C HIS A 47 7.52 -2.39 25.59
N VAL A 48 7.52 -1.20 25.01
CA VAL A 48 6.33 -0.34 24.80
C VAL A 48 5.96 -0.17 23.32
N PHE A 49 6.73 -0.81 22.42
CA PHE A 49 6.46 -0.72 20.99
C PHE A 49 5.12 -1.39 20.68
N PRO A 50 4.22 -0.70 19.96
CA PRO A 50 2.88 -1.23 19.71
C PRO A 50 2.94 -2.46 18.79
N LYS A 51 2.17 -3.48 19.14
CA LYS A 51 1.98 -4.68 18.31
C LYS A 51 0.85 -4.52 17.30
N HIS A 52 -0.07 -3.61 17.60
CA HIS A 52 -1.26 -3.33 16.81
C HIS A 52 -1.42 -1.82 16.66
N SER A 53 -2.03 -1.38 15.57
CA SER A 53 -2.42 0.03 15.37
C SER A 53 -1.29 1.02 15.64
N VAL A 54 -0.12 0.75 15.08
CA VAL A 54 1.14 1.49 15.30
C VAL A 54 0.95 3.00 15.10
N GLN A 55 0.19 3.39 14.10
CA GLN A 55 -0.09 4.78 13.74
C GLN A 55 -0.76 5.57 14.87
N TRP A 56 -1.65 4.94 15.64
CA TRP A 56 -2.31 5.62 16.76
C TRP A 56 -1.33 5.88 17.90
N LYS A 57 -0.51 4.88 18.22
CA LYS A 57 0.52 5.04 19.26
C LYS A 57 1.59 6.03 18.85
N PHE A 58 1.97 6.06 17.58
CA PHE A 58 2.89 7.05 17.05
C PHE A 58 2.32 8.47 17.15
N THR A 59 1.02 8.64 16.88
CA THR A 59 0.32 9.93 17.03
C THR A 59 0.20 10.36 18.49
N GLU A 60 -0.11 9.44 19.42
CA GLU A 60 -0.11 9.70 20.87
C GLU A 60 1.29 10.18 21.33
N TRP A 61 2.36 9.52 20.88
CA TRP A 61 3.71 9.90 21.22
C TRP A 61 4.12 11.24 20.60
N ALA A 62 3.69 11.54 19.38
CA ALA A 62 3.94 12.84 18.76
C ALA A 62 3.33 13.99 19.58
N ARG A 63 2.09 13.83 20.05
CA ARG A 63 1.43 14.82 20.92
C ARG A 63 2.17 15.03 22.25
N LYS A 64 2.89 14.01 22.74
CA LYS A 64 3.60 14.06 24.03
C LYS A 64 5.04 14.51 23.93
N TYR A 65 5.75 14.10 22.88
CA TYR A 65 7.21 14.29 22.75
C TYR A 65 7.58 15.27 21.63
N GLY A 66 6.61 15.74 20.86
CA GLY A 66 6.80 16.64 19.73
C GLY A 66 6.69 15.88 18.39
N GLU A 67 6.55 16.65 17.33
CA GLU A 67 6.35 16.16 15.95
C GLU A 67 7.52 15.35 15.40
N ILE A 68 8.70 15.50 16.00
CA ILE A 68 9.90 14.74 15.71
C ILE A 68 10.37 14.10 17.01
N TYR A 69 10.28 12.79 17.11
CA TYR A 69 10.74 12.07 18.28
C TYR A 69 11.51 10.81 17.91
N SER A 70 12.29 10.28 18.86
CA SER A 70 13.12 9.11 18.63
C SER A 70 12.66 7.89 19.43
N LEU A 71 12.93 6.71 18.87
CA LEU A 71 12.77 5.41 19.50
C LEU A 71 14.10 4.66 19.48
N LYS A 72 14.40 3.97 20.57
CA LYS A 72 15.51 3.00 20.64
C LYS A 72 14.92 1.60 20.56
N LEU A 73 15.23 0.87 19.52
CA LEU A 73 14.76 -0.50 19.29
C LEU A 73 15.95 -1.45 19.45
N GLY A 74 16.21 -1.87 20.69
CA GLY A 74 17.47 -2.50 21.03
C GLY A 74 18.65 -1.57 20.80
N SER A 75 19.61 -1.98 19.98
CA SER A 75 20.76 -1.15 19.56
C SER A 75 20.43 -0.18 18.41
N LYS A 76 19.28 -0.33 17.74
CA LYS A 76 18.90 0.47 16.58
C LYS A 76 18.20 1.75 17.01
N THR A 77 18.36 2.79 16.20
CA THR A 77 17.69 4.08 16.38
C THR A 77 16.61 4.23 15.30
N ALA A 78 15.46 4.75 15.70
CA ALA A 78 14.43 5.19 14.77
C ALA A 78 13.97 6.60 15.14
N ILE A 79 13.55 7.37 14.16
CA ILE A 79 12.82 8.61 14.34
C ILE A 79 11.45 8.50 13.70
N VAL A 80 10.49 9.19 14.26
CA VAL A 80 9.14 9.29 13.74
C VAL A 80 8.86 10.75 13.45
N LEU A 81 8.47 11.02 12.21
CA LEU A 81 8.11 12.34 11.72
C LEU A 81 6.58 12.45 11.63
N THR A 82 6.00 13.40 12.36
CA THR A 82 4.57 13.72 12.34
C THR A 82 4.35 15.17 11.88
N ASP A 83 5.32 15.72 11.16
CA ASP A 83 5.29 17.04 10.50
C ASP A 83 5.58 16.87 9.01
N MET A 84 4.70 17.39 8.15
CA MET A 84 4.84 17.26 6.70
C MET A 84 6.06 18.00 6.15
N GLN A 85 6.42 19.14 6.75
CA GLN A 85 7.62 19.88 6.35
C GLN A 85 8.88 19.09 6.68
N ALA A 86 8.93 18.44 7.87
CA ALA A 86 10.04 17.57 8.25
C ALA A 86 10.16 16.35 7.31
N VAL A 87 9.04 15.73 6.95
CA VAL A 87 9.01 14.64 5.97
C VAL A 87 9.59 15.09 4.63
N LYS A 88 9.13 16.24 4.11
CA LYS A 88 9.61 16.80 2.84
C LYS A 88 11.08 17.17 2.89
N GLU A 89 11.51 17.80 3.99
CA GLU A 89 12.91 18.20 4.17
C GLU A 89 13.83 16.98 4.21
N LEU A 90 13.49 15.96 4.99
CA LEU A 90 14.38 14.83 5.23
C LEU A 90 14.29 13.76 4.12
N LEU A 91 13.07 13.43 3.65
CA LEU A 91 12.88 12.32 2.70
C LEU A 91 12.88 12.76 1.23
N ASP A 92 12.47 13.99 0.90
CA ASP A 92 12.50 14.47 -0.48
C ASP A 92 13.83 15.20 -0.77
N LYS A 93 14.13 16.28 0.00
CA LYS A 93 15.28 17.13 -0.29
C LYS A 93 16.63 16.50 0.02
N ARG A 94 16.68 15.59 1.02
CA ARG A 94 17.89 14.86 1.42
C ARG A 94 17.86 13.39 1.01
N SER A 95 17.10 13.04 -0.02
CA SER A 95 16.89 11.65 -0.47
C SER A 95 18.19 10.90 -0.76
N LEU A 96 19.25 11.55 -1.17
CA LEU A 96 20.57 10.91 -1.40
C LEU A 96 21.12 10.22 -0.14
N THR A 97 20.82 10.76 1.03
CA THR A 97 21.31 10.24 2.31
C THR A 97 20.24 9.55 3.16
N THR A 98 18.97 9.59 2.71
CA THR A 98 17.83 9.02 3.45
C THR A 98 16.98 8.05 2.62
N ALA A 99 17.39 7.74 1.39
CA ALA A 99 16.63 6.81 0.54
C ALA A 99 16.87 5.33 0.87
N ASP A 100 17.79 5.01 1.77
CA ASP A 100 18.07 3.62 2.15
C ASP A 100 16.90 2.99 2.93
N ARG A 101 16.93 1.69 3.09
CA ARG A 101 15.96 0.92 3.88
C ARG A 101 16.65 0.26 5.08
N ILE A 102 15.88 0.02 6.13
CA ILE A 102 16.35 -0.80 7.25
C ILE A 102 16.55 -2.24 6.76
N PRO A 103 17.65 -2.92 7.14
CA PRO A 103 17.81 -4.33 6.84
C PRO A 103 16.63 -5.14 7.36
N SER A 104 16.08 -6.03 6.56
CA SER A 104 15.01 -6.94 6.93
C SER A 104 15.39 -8.36 6.55
N LEU A 105 15.75 -9.16 7.55
CA LEU A 105 16.10 -10.56 7.34
C LEU A 105 14.97 -11.35 6.68
N VAL A 106 13.72 -11.05 7.03
CA VAL A 106 12.55 -11.69 6.41
C VAL A 106 12.48 -11.37 4.93
N SER A 107 12.63 -10.10 4.55
CA SER A 107 12.66 -9.70 3.13
C SER A 107 13.80 -10.39 2.39
N ASP A 108 15.00 -10.43 2.99
CA ASP A 108 16.17 -11.06 2.39
C ASP A 108 15.97 -12.58 2.21
N LEU A 109 15.35 -13.26 3.16
CA LEU A 109 15.06 -14.70 3.06
C LEU A 109 14.02 -15.01 1.99
N VAL A 110 13.01 -14.16 1.81
CA VAL A 110 11.97 -14.33 0.77
C VAL A 110 12.53 -14.01 -0.60
N THR A 111 13.19 -12.84 -0.75
CA THR A 111 13.45 -12.21 -2.05
C THR A 111 14.92 -12.13 -2.44
N GLY A 112 15.83 -12.64 -1.60
CA GLY A 112 17.27 -12.47 -1.83
C GLY A 112 17.76 -11.02 -1.68
N GLY A 113 16.99 -10.14 -1.02
CA GLY A 113 17.33 -8.73 -0.81
C GLY A 113 17.04 -7.83 -2.02
N ILE A 114 16.39 -8.35 -3.08
CA ILE A 114 16.12 -7.61 -4.33
C ILE A 114 14.69 -7.07 -4.44
N HIS A 115 13.91 -7.09 -3.38
CA HIS A 115 12.57 -6.49 -3.37
C HIS A 115 12.65 -4.96 -3.36
N MET A 116 12.43 -4.31 -4.50
CA MET A 116 12.68 -2.88 -4.72
C MET A 116 12.10 -1.94 -3.64
N ALA A 117 10.97 -2.26 -3.02
CA ALA A 117 10.38 -1.43 -1.97
C ALA A 117 11.12 -1.55 -0.61
N LEU A 118 11.85 -2.65 -0.38
CA LEU A 118 12.54 -2.97 0.88
C LEU A 118 14.06 -3.13 0.72
N ALA A 119 14.56 -3.18 -0.51
CA ALA A 119 15.98 -3.33 -0.82
C ALA A 119 16.80 -2.10 -0.38
N ARG A 120 18.08 -2.33 -0.14
CA ARG A 120 19.06 -1.29 0.19
C ARG A 120 19.27 -0.36 -0.99
N TYR A 121 19.67 0.88 -0.70
CA TYR A 121 19.98 1.88 -1.72
C TYR A 121 21.34 1.60 -2.36
N ASP A 122 21.37 0.68 -3.31
CA ASP A 122 22.54 0.24 -4.07
C ASP A 122 22.36 0.43 -5.58
N ASP A 123 23.32 -0.01 -6.37
CA ASP A 123 23.27 0.16 -7.82
C ASP A 123 22.24 -0.74 -8.49
N VAL A 124 21.96 -1.93 -7.93
CA VAL A 124 20.87 -2.81 -8.41
C VAL A 124 19.54 -2.13 -8.21
N TRP A 125 19.30 -1.59 -7.01
CA TRP A 125 18.08 -0.83 -6.71
C TRP A 125 17.89 0.37 -7.65
N LYS A 126 18.97 1.12 -7.95
CA LYS A 126 18.87 2.29 -8.86
C LYS A 126 18.46 1.87 -10.27
N ILE A 127 18.94 0.73 -10.75
CA ILE A 127 18.54 0.19 -12.05
C ILE A 127 17.08 -0.28 -11.99
N GLN A 128 16.70 -1.07 -10.99
CA GLN A 128 15.30 -1.50 -10.80
C GLN A 128 14.34 -0.31 -10.77
N ARG A 129 14.69 0.74 -10.03
CA ARG A 129 13.86 1.96 -9.93
C ARG A 129 13.72 2.66 -11.28
N ARG A 130 14.79 2.74 -12.06
CA ARG A 130 14.78 3.31 -13.42
C ARG A 130 13.88 2.50 -14.34
N VAL A 131 13.98 1.18 -14.32
CA VAL A 131 13.13 0.29 -15.10
C VAL A 131 11.67 0.48 -14.69
N ALA A 132 11.35 0.40 -13.39
CA ALA A 132 9.98 0.59 -12.90
C ALA A 132 9.38 1.96 -13.27
N GLN A 133 10.18 3.01 -13.32
CA GLN A 133 9.70 4.34 -13.72
C GLN A 133 9.21 4.40 -15.16
N THR A 134 9.65 3.51 -16.05
CA THR A 134 9.23 3.54 -17.45
C THR A 134 7.74 3.25 -17.64
N VAL A 135 7.13 2.41 -16.78
CA VAL A 135 5.68 2.14 -16.79
C VAL A 135 4.87 3.24 -16.13
N LEU A 136 5.51 4.08 -15.32
CA LEU A 136 4.85 5.12 -14.52
C LEU A 136 4.84 6.50 -15.20
N THR A 137 5.30 6.58 -16.45
CA THR A 137 5.25 7.83 -17.22
C THR A 137 3.83 8.10 -17.70
N PRO A 138 3.41 9.37 -17.88
CA PRO A 138 2.09 9.70 -18.41
C PRO A 138 1.79 9.02 -19.74
N SER A 139 2.78 8.93 -20.64
CA SER A 139 2.63 8.26 -21.94
C SER A 139 2.43 6.74 -21.79
N ALA A 140 3.11 6.09 -20.85
CA ALA A 140 2.91 4.67 -20.59
C ALA A 140 1.51 4.40 -20.02
N VAL A 141 1.08 5.22 -19.06
CA VAL A 141 -0.27 5.11 -18.47
C VAL A 141 -1.35 5.28 -19.54
N GLN A 142 -1.16 6.22 -20.47
CA GLN A 142 -2.10 6.45 -21.58
C GLN A 142 -2.23 5.21 -22.49
N ARG A 143 -1.15 4.46 -22.76
CA ARG A 143 -1.21 3.22 -23.54
C ARG A 143 -2.09 2.14 -22.92
N HIS A 144 -2.20 2.13 -21.60
CA HIS A 144 -2.98 1.15 -20.84
C HIS A 144 -4.37 1.66 -20.41
N LEU A 145 -4.78 2.85 -20.86
CA LEU A 145 -6.05 3.43 -20.43
C LEU A 145 -7.27 2.62 -20.91
N ALA A 146 -7.17 2.01 -22.10
CA ALA A 146 -8.27 1.21 -22.65
C ALA A 146 -8.62 0.02 -21.75
N ILE A 147 -7.62 -0.74 -21.28
CA ILE A 147 -7.89 -1.87 -20.38
C ILE A 147 -8.36 -1.41 -18.99
N GLN A 148 -7.85 -0.28 -18.47
CA GLN A 148 -8.33 0.26 -17.21
C GLN A 148 -9.81 0.66 -17.30
N ARG A 149 -10.24 1.27 -18.41
CA ARG A 149 -11.65 1.61 -18.66
C ARG A 149 -12.51 0.36 -18.78
N ALA A 150 -12.05 -0.64 -19.53
CA ALA A 150 -12.78 -1.89 -19.72
C ALA A 150 -12.99 -2.63 -18.40
N GLU A 151 -11.95 -2.75 -17.57
CA GLU A 151 -12.03 -3.39 -16.25
C GLU A 151 -12.93 -2.60 -15.28
N ALA A 152 -12.92 -1.26 -15.34
CA ALA A 152 -13.84 -0.43 -14.55
C ALA A 152 -15.29 -0.62 -14.98
N THR A 153 -15.53 -0.84 -16.28
CA THR A 153 -16.85 -1.17 -16.80
C THR A 153 -17.32 -2.54 -16.31
N GLN A 154 -16.44 -3.55 -16.30
CA GLN A 154 -16.77 -4.85 -15.71
C GLN A 154 -17.06 -4.71 -14.20
N LEU A 155 -16.32 -3.87 -13.47
CA LEU A 155 -16.60 -3.64 -12.05
C LEU A 155 -18.04 -3.13 -11.84
N MET A 156 -18.52 -2.20 -12.66
CA MET A 156 -19.93 -1.75 -12.61
C MET A 156 -20.90 -2.90 -12.89
N TYR A 157 -20.59 -3.73 -13.89
CA TYR A 157 -21.41 -4.88 -14.22
C TYR A 157 -21.45 -5.90 -13.07
N ASP A 158 -20.29 -6.21 -12.46
CA ASP A 158 -20.20 -7.11 -11.31
C ASP A 158 -21.05 -6.60 -10.11
N PHE A 159 -21.09 -5.27 -9.90
CA PHE A 159 -21.94 -4.63 -8.87
C PHE A 159 -23.44 -4.70 -9.19
N LEU A 160 -23.82 -4.81 -10.48
CA LEU A 160 -25.22 -5.05 -10.86
C LEU A 160 -25.62 -6.52 -10.67
N ASP A 161 -24.73 -7.43 -11.02
CA ASP A 161 -25.01 -8.88 -11.06
C ASP A 161 -25.00 -9.48 -9.64
N THR A 162 -23.97 -9.17 -8.83
CA THR A 162 -23.76 -9.74 -7.49
C THR A 162 -23.25 -8.70 -6.48
N PRO A 163 -24.08 -7.68 -6.15
CA PRO A 163 -23.67 -6.54 -5.29
C PRO A 163 -23.18 -6.95 -3.89
N GLU A 164 -23.62 -8.11 -3.37
CA GLU A 164 -23.20 -8.63 -2.08
C GLU A 164 -21.72 -9.03 -2.04
N ASN A 165 -21.11 -9.30 -3.20
CA ASN A 165 -19.71 -9.69 -3.35
C ASN A 165 -18.79 -8.51 -3.67
N PHE A 166 -19.21 -7.29 -3.38
CA PHE A 166 -18.50 -6.07 -3.77
C PHE A 166 -17.03 -6.01 -3.32
N PHE A 167 -16.68 -6.59 -2.17
CA PHE A 167 -15.29 -6.70 -1.73
C PHE A 167 -14.43 -7.48 -2.72
N ASP A 168 -14.91 -8.62 -3.17
CA ASP A 168 -14.25 -9.49 -4.13
C ASP A 168 -14.17 -8.81 -5.50
N HIS A 169 -15.21 -8.08 -5.90
CA HIS A 169 -15.22 -7.32 -7.15
C HIS A 169 -14.18 -6.21 -7.17
N LEU A 170 -14.02 -5.47 -6.06
CA LEU A 170 -13.01 -4.42 -5.92
C LEU A 170 -11.59 -4.99 -5.96
N SER A 171 -11.37 -6.13 -5.31
CA SER A 171 -10.08 -6.84 -5.33
C SER A 171 -9.77 -7.40 -6.71
N ARG A 172 -10.77 -8.03 -7.38
CA ARG A 172 -10.66 -8.52 -8.77
C ARG A 172 -10.27 -7.39 -9.71
N TYR A 173 -10.99 -6.26 -9.66
CA TYR A 173 -10.71 -5.12 -10.52
C TYR A 173 -9.25 -4.67 -10.39
N SER A 174 -8.80 -4.42 -9.17
CA SER A 174 -7.45 -3.95 -8.90
C SER A 174 -6.40 -4.91 -9.43
N THR A 175 -6.56 -6.21 -9.16
CA THR A 175 -5.64 -7.26 -9.59
C THR A 175 -5.67 -7.45 -11.11
N SER A 176 -6.86 -7.46 -11.73
CA SER A 176 -7.00 -7.66 -13.18
C SER A 176 -6.37 -6.52 -13.99
N VAL A 177 -6.54 -5.27 -13.55
CA VAL A 177 -5.90 -4.11 -14.20
C VAL A 177 -4.39 -4.26 -14.19
N ILE A 178 -3.78 -4.48 -13.02
CA ILE A 178 -2.32 -4.54 -12.94
C ILE A 178 -1.75 -5.79 -13.61
N MET A 179 -2.43 -6.92 -13.52
CA MET A 179 -2.06 -8.14 -14.24
C MET A 179 -2.09 -7.92 -15.77
N SER A 180 -3.12 -7.25 -16.28
CA SER A 180 -3.22 -6.92 -17.71
C SER A 180 -2.10 -5.99 -18.15
N VAL A 181 -1.80 -4.95 -17.37
CA VAL A 181 -0.75 -3.96 -17.68
C VAL A 181 0.63 -4.58 -17.61
N LEU A 182 0.94 -5.30 -16.53
CA LEU A 182 2.28 -5.84 -16.31
C LEU A 182 2.54 -7.10 -17.14
N TRP A 183 1.63 -8.06 -17.06
CA TRP A 183 1.84 -9.41 -17.56
C TRP A 183 1.05 -9.73 -18.83
N GLY A 184 0.20 -8.82 -19.30
CA GLY A 184 -0.62 -9.04 -20.48
C GLY A 184 -1.68 -10.14 -20.31
N LYS A 185 -2.08 -10.43 -19.09
CA LYS A 185 -3.08 -11.43 -18.73
C LYS A 185 -4.06 -10.87 -17.72
N ARG A 186 -5.36 -10.93 -18.00
CA ARG A 186 -6.39 -10.46 -17.06
C ARG A 186 -6.85 -11.56 -16.10
N CYS A 187 -7.48 -11.13 -15.00
CA CYS A 187 -8.20 -11.97 -14.06
C CYS A 187 -9.70 -11.67 -14.18
N PRO A 188 -10.46 -12.43 -14.99
CA PRO A 188 -11.88 -12.13 -15.24
C PRO A 188 -12.77 -12.35 -14.03
N ARG A 189 -12.35 -13.20 -13.08
CA ARG A 189 -13.07 -13.49 -11.83
C ARG A 189 -12.17 -13.31 -10.60
N HIS A 190 -12.76 -13.10 -9.43
CA HIS A 190 -12.02 -13.04 -8.17
C HIS A 190 -11.27 -14.35 -7.87
N ASN A 191 -11.88 -15.48 -8.20
CA ASN A 191 -11.32 -16.82 -7.99
C ASN A 191 -10.50 -17.35 -9.18
N THR A 192 -10.11 -16.51 -10.15
CA THR A 192 -9.08 -16.84 -11.14
C THR A 192 -7.84 -17.36 -10.41
N LYS A 193 -7.24 -18.43 -10.90
CA LYS A 193 -6.13 -19.13 -10.25
C LYS A 193 -4.98 -18.19 -9.86
N GLU A 194 -4.53 -17.36 -10.79
CA GLU A 194 -3.45 -16.40 -10.55
C GLU A 194 -3.84 -15.36 -9.50
N ALA A 195 -5.07 -14.86 -9.54
CA ALA A 195 -5.57 -13.89 -8.56
C ALA A 195 -5.58 -14.51 -7.14
N THR A 196 -6.07 -15.74 -7.00
CA THR A 196 -6.09 -16.44 -5.71
C THR A 196 -4.68 -16.63 -5.12
N GLU A 197 -3.71 -17.01 -5.95
CA GLU A 197 -2.31 -17.14 -5.51
C GLU A 197 -1.71 -15.79 -5.10
N ILE A 198 -2.04 -14.69 -5.81
CA ILE A 198 -1.61 -13.33 -5.48
C ILE A 198 -2.20 -12.90 -4.15
N TYR A 199 -3.52 -13.08 -3.93
CA TYR A 199 -4.16 -12.70 -2.66
C TYR A 199 -3.57 -13.45 -1.46
N GLU A 200 -3.28 -14.73 -1.62
CA GLU A 200 -2.67 -15.53 -0.55
C GLU A 200 -1.22 -15.08 -0.28
N ALA A 201 -0.44 -14.80 -1.32
CA ALA A 201 0.90 -14.25 -1.17
C ALA A 201 0.89 -12.89 -0.45
N ASP A 202 -0.01 -11.98 -0.85
CA ASP A 202 -0.18 -10.66 -0.23
C ASP A 202 -0.59 -10.79 1.24
N ARG A 203 -1.49 -11.72 1.56
CA ARG A 203 -1.91 -11.99 2.92
C ARG A 203 -0.74 -12.44 3.81
N ILE A 204 0.07 -13.38 3.34
CA ILE A 204 1.24 -13.88 4.07
C ILE A 204 2.26 -12.75 4.22
N TRP A 205 2.50 -11.96 3.16
CA TRP A 205 3.43 -10.84 3.17
C TRP A 205 3.04 -9.77 4.19
N ASN A 206 1.78 -9.35 4.19
CA ASN A 206 1.24 -8.41 5.16
C ASN A 206 1.40 -8.91 6.60
N GLN A 207 1.15 -10.20 6.86
CA GLN A 207 1.35 -10.80 8.18
C GLN A 207 2.83 -10.79 8.59
N LEU A 208 3.76 -11.14 7.69
CA LEU A 208 5.19 -11.17 7.99
C LEU A 208 5.75 -9.77 8.26
N LEU A 209 5.21 -8.73 7.60
CA LEU A 209 5.64 -7.34 7.80
C LEU A 209 4.91 -6.66 8.97
N ALA A 210 3.83 -7.25 9.49
CA ALA A 210 3.09 -6.67 10.60
C ALA A 210 3.92 -6.68 11.89
N PRO A 211 3.95 -5.57 12.64
CA PRO A 211 4.66 -5.50 13.91
C PRO A 211 4.20 -6.58 14.91
N GLY A 212 5.15 -7.25 15.54
CA GLY A 212 4.86 -8.26 16.58
C GLY A 212 4.48 -9.65 16.06
N THR A 213 4.32 -9.85 14.77
CA THR A 213 4.07 -11.18 14.18
C THR A 213 5.29 -12.07 14.25
N ILE A 214 6.46 -11.49 14.07
CA ILE A 214 7.74 -12.20 14.18
C ILE A 214 8.56 -11.66 15.35
N PRO A 215 9.44 -12.49 15.95
CA PRO A 215 10.42 -12.00 16.91
C PRO A 215 11.28 -10.90 16.28
N PRO A 216 11.85 -9.96 17.05
CA PRO A 216 12.69 -8.87 16.53
C PRO A 216 14.08 -9.38 16.10
N ILE A 217 14.11 -10.26 15.09
CA ILE A 217 15.31 -10.95 14.59
C ILE A 217 16.34 -10.00 13.98
N ASP A 218 15.89 -8.88 13.40
CA ASP A 218 16.78 -7.85 12.86
C ASP A 218 17.54 -7.08 13.96
N MET A 219 17.02 -7.11 15.18
CA MET A 219 17.62 -6.47 16.35
C MET A 219 18.41 -7.47 17.21
N PHE A 220 17.97 -8.72 17.23
CA PHE A 220 18.57 -9.83 17.97
C PHE A 220 18.81 -11.04 17.05
N PRO A 221 19.88 -11.04 16.24
CA PRO A 221 20.11 -12.06 15.21
C PRO A 221 20.16 -13.50 15.73
N PHE A 222 20.52 -13.70 17.01
CA PHE A 222 20.51 -15.03 17.62
C PHE A 222 19.13 -15.69 17.65
N LEU A 223 18.03 -14.91 17.57
CA LEU A 223 16.67 -15.44 17.49
C LEU A 223 16.42 -16.19 16.17
N ASN A 224 17.25 -15.98 15.15
CA ASN A 224 17.17 -16.74 13.91
C ASN A 224 17.60 -18.21 14.06
N TYR A 225 18.31 -18.55 15.14
CA TYR A 225 18.69 -19.95 15.43
C TYR A 225 17.56 -20.75 16.11
N ILE A 226 16.42 -20.13 16.45
CA ILE A 226 15.25 -20.85 16.97
C ILE A 226 14.82 -21.89 15.93
N PRO A 227 14.66 -23.17 16.31
CA PRO A 227 14.20 -24.23 15.41
C PRO A 227 12.84 -23.91 14.77
N GLU A 228 12.64 -24.30 13.51
CA GLU A 228 11.42 -24.00 12.73
C GLU A 228 10.14 -24.47 13.45
N ARG A 229 10.18 -25.62 14.16
CA ARG A 229 9.06 -26.13 14.96
C ARG A 229 8.50 -25.17 16.01
N TRP A 230 9.31 -24.16 16.43
CA TRP A 230 8.94 -23.12 17.37
C TRP A 230 8.90 -21.72 16.74
N ALA A 231 9.16 -21.63 15.46
CA ALA A 231 9.26 -20.39 14.70
C ALA A 231 8.36 -20.44 13.45
N LYS A 232 7.03 -20.38 13.66
CA LYS A 232 6.02 -20.43 12.59
C LYS A 232 6.30 -19.46 11.44
N TRP A 233 6.89 -18.31 11.74
CA TRP A 233 7.27 -17.34 10.70
C TRP A 233 8.23 -17.91 9.66
N LYS A 234 9.08 -18.88 10.01
CA LYS A 234 10.01 -19.51 9.05
C LYS A 234 9.27 -20.33 7.98
N SER A 235 8.25 -21.07 8.39
CA SER A 235 7.40 -21.80 7.42
C SER A 235 6.61 -20.84 6.53
N MET A 236 6.15 -19.69 7.08
CA MET A 236 5.48 -18.65 6.29
C MET A 236 6.44 -18.01 5.27
N VAL A 237 7.69 -17.73 5.65
CA VAL A 237 8.72 -17.22 4.74
C VAL A 237 8.96 -18.19 3.58
N LYS A 238 9.07 -19.50 3.88
CA LYS A 238 9.27 -20.53 2.87
C LYS A 238 8.08 -20.63 1.93
N ASP A 239 6.86 -20.69 2.46
CA ASP A 239 5.63 -20.75 1.67
C ASP A 239 5.50 -19.52 0.75
N LEU A 240 5.71 -18.32 1.28
CA LEU A 240 5.67 -17.09 0.49
C LEU A 240 6.70 -17.10 -0.65
N LYS A 241 7.95 -17.47 -0.37
CA LYS A 241 8.99 -17.57 -1.39
C LYS A 241 8.62 -18.53 -2.51
N GLU A 242 8.13 -19.73 -2.14
CA GLU A 242 7.72 -20.74 -3.11
C GLU A 242 6.53 -20.25 -3.98
N ARG A 243 5.55 -19.57 -3.40
CA ARG A 243 4.40 -18.99 -4.12
C ARG A 243 4.84 -17.89 -5.07
N GLN A 244 5.64 -16.93 -4.60
CA GLN A 244 6.15 -15.85 -5.44
C GLN A 244 6.97 -16.41 -6.61
N GLN A 245 7.89 -17.32 -6.37
CA GLN A 245 8.71 -17.94 -7.41
C GLN A 245 7.85 -18.68 -8.43
N LYS A 246 6.91 -19.50 -7.96
CA LYS A 246 6.04 -20.29 -8.84
C LYS A 246 5.13 -19.41 -9.69
N THR A 247 4.46 -18.42 -9.10
CA THR A 247 3.45 -17.62 -9.80
C THR A 247 4.08 -16.55 -10.68
N HIS A 248 4.96 -15.73 -10.11
CA HIS A 248 5.50 -14.57 -10.81
C HIS A 248 6.51 -14.96 -11.90
N PHE A 249 7.32 -16.00 -11.65
CA PHE A 249 8.24 -16.47 -12.70
C PHE A 249 7.51 -17.23 -13.82
N ALA A 250 6.39 -17.91 -13.52
CA ALA A 250 5.54 -18.47 -14.57
C ALA A 250 4.96 -17.37 -15.47
N LEU A 251 4.49 -16.26 -14.90
CA LEU A 251 4.02 -15.10 -15.66
C LEU A 251 5.12 -14.47 -16.51
N LEU A 252 6.35 -14.39 -16.00
CA LEU A 252 7.50 -13.90 -16.76
C LEU A 252 7.85 -14.83 -17.92
N ASP A 253 7.79 -16.14 -17.70
CA ASP A 253 8.02 -17.15 -18.74
C ASP A 253 6.93 -17.10 -19.83
N ASP A 254 5.69 -16.83 -19.45
CA ASP A 254 4.60 -16.67 -20.42
C ASP A 254 4.78 -15.40 -21.27
N CYS A 255 5.26 -14.30 -20.70
CA CYS A 255 5.68 -13.14 -21.49
C CYS A 255 6.80 -13.48 -22.48
N ALA A 256 7.83 -14.19 -22.04
CA ALA A 256 8.93 -14.61 -22.90
C ALA A 256 8.48 -15.53 -24.05
N LYS A 257 7.55 -16.47 -23.76
CA LYS A 257 6.96 -17.35 -24.79
C LYS A 257 6.16 -16.57 -25.84
N ARG A 258 5.36 -15.57 -25.42
CA ARG A 258 4.60 -14.72 -26.35
C ARG A 258 5.53 -13.91 -27.25
N ILE A 259 6.61 -13.34 -26.70
CA ILE A 259 7.62 -12.63 -27.48
C ILE A 259 8.24 -13.58 -28.53
N ALA A 260 8.66 -14.78 -28.13
CA ALA A 260 9.30 -15.76 -29.02
C ALA A 260 8.37 -16.21 -30.16
N LYS A 261 7.06 -16.24 -29.95
CA LYS A 261 6.06 -16.58 -30.96
C LYS A 261 5.60 -15.40 -31.81
N GLY A 262 6.04 -14.18 -31.54
CA GLY A 262 5.53 -12.97 -32.20
C GLY A 262 4.08 -12.63 -31.81
N GLU A 263 3.61 -13.11 -30.68
CA GLU A 263 2.24 -12.95 -30.15
C GLU A 263 2.16 -11.93 -29.01
N GLY A 264 3.17 -11.07 -28.88
CA GLY A 264 3.21 -10.03 -27.85
C GLY A 264 1.95 -9.17 -27.87
N ASN A 265 1.43 -8.80 -26.69
CA ASN A 265 0.24 -7.98 -26.54
C ASN A 265 0.54 -6.57 -25.99
N GLY A 266 1.82 -6.20 -25.90
CA GLY A 266 2.29 -4.89 -25.48
C GLY A 266 2.26 -4.70 -23.95
N SER A 267 2.34 -5.78 -23.18
CA SER A 267 2.46 -5.69 -21.73
C SER A 267 3.82 -5.12 -21.33
N TYR A 268 3.87 -4.51 -20.13
CA TYR A 268 5.07 -3.87 -19.63
C TYR A 268 6.25 -4.85 -19.49
N MET A 269 6.01 -6.06 -18.99
CA MET A 269 7.08 -7.05 -18.82
C MET A 269 7.60 -7.61 -20.15
N GLU A 270 6.78 -7.62 -21.20
CA GLU A 270 7.27 -7.90 -22.57
C GLU A 270 8.22 -6.82 -23.05
N GLU A 271 7.92 -5.53 -22.82
CA GLU A 271 8.83 -4.43 -23.13
C GLU A 271 10.14 -4.52 -22.34
N VAL A 272 10.06 -4.80 -21.04
CA VAL A 272 11.25 -4.95 -20.17
C VAL A 272 12.13 -6.13 -20.60
N LEU A 273 11.52 -7.29 -20.89
CA LEU A 273 12.24 -8.47 -21.36
C LEU A 273 12.93 -8.25 -22.71
N SER A 274 12.28 -7.55 -23.66
CA SER A 274 12.87 -7.25 -24.96
C SER A 274 14.12 -6.35 -24.87
N ARG A 275 14.29 -5.64 -23.75
CA ARG A 275 15.42 -4.76 -23.45
C ARG A 275 16.31 -5.30 -22.31
N GLN A 276 16.22 -6.58 -21.99
CA GLN A 276 16.93 -7.17 -20.85
C GLN A 276 18.46 -6.95 -20.92
N GLU A 277 19.04 -7.12 -22.09
CA GLU A 277 20.48 -6.92 -22.30
C GLU A 277 20.91 -5.47 -22.05
N GLU A 278 20.08 -4.50 -22.49
CA GLU A 278 20.31 -3.07 -22.24
C GLU A 278 20.33 -2.74 -20.73
N TRP A 279 19.43 -3.36 -19.97
CA TRP A 279 19.36 -3.14 -18.53
C TRP A 279 20.45 -3.86 -17.73
N GLY A 280 21.08 -4.91 -18.29
CA GLY A 280 22.09 -5.73 -17.61
C GLY A 280 21.55 -6.46 -16.37
N LEU A 281 20.23 -6.72 -16.29
CA LEU A 281 19.59 -7.35 -15.15
C LEU A 281 19.39 -8.85 -15.39
N SER A 282 19.53 -9.63 -14.31
CA SER A 282 19.17 -11.05 -14.34
C SER A 282 17.65 -11.23 -14.47
N LYS A 283 17.24 -12.40 -15.01
CA LYS A 283 15.82 -12.77 -15.09
C LYS A 283 15.14 -12.73 -13.73
N GLU A 284 15.85 -13.08 -12.65
CA GLU A 284 15.34 -13.05 -11.30
C GLU A 284 15.00 -11.61 -10.85
N VAL A 285 15.90 -10.66 -11.09
CA VAL A 285 15.68 -9.25 -10.76
C VAL A 285 14.48 -8.69 -11.56
N LEU A 286 14.37 -9.03 -12.85
CA LEU A 286 13.22 -8.63 -13.67
C LEU A 286 11.91 -9.21 -13.13
N GLY A 287 11.90 -10.48 -12.73
CA GLY A 287 10.75 -11.11 -12.10
C GLY A 287 10.31 -10.34 -10.85
N TYR A 288 11.25 -9.96 -9.98
CA TYR A 288 10.92 -9.19 -8.78
C TYR A 288 10.50 -7.74 -9.06
N ILE A 289 10.93 -7.10 -10.15
CA ILE A 289 10.36 -5.80 -10.56
C ILE A 289 8.85 -5.96 -10.82
N GLY A 290 8.47 -6.97 -11.60
CA GLY A 290 7.05 -7.25 -11.87
C GLY A 290 6.26 -7.61 -10.60
N THR A 291 6.84 -8.42 -9.71
CA THR A 291 6.26 -8.79 -8.42
C THR A 291 5.95 -7.56 -7.57
N VAL A 292 6.93 -6.69 -7.34
CA VAL A 292 6.77 -5.50 -6.50
C VAL A 292 5.73 -4.52 -7.07
N LEU A 293 5.72 -4.34 -8.40
CA LEU A 293 4.71 -3.49 -9.04
C LEU A 293 3.30 -4.07 -8.93
N LEU A 294 3.17 -5.39 -9.04
CA LEU A 294 1.91 -6.10 -8.86
C LEU A 294 1.37 -5.94 -7.43
N GLU A 295 2.19 -6.26 -6.42
CA GLU A 295 1.84 -6.12 -5.00
C GLU A 295 1.46 -4.68 -4.64
N ALA A 296 2.25 -3.70 -5.09
CA ALA A 296 1.97 -2.30 -4.82
C ALA A 296 0.64 -1.81 -5.40
N ALA A 297 0.26 -2.28 -6.58
CA ALA A 297 -0.93 -1.77 -7.28
C ALA A 297 -2.20 -2.54 -6.93
N SER A 298 -2.14 -3.87 -6.73
CA SER A 298 -3.32 -4.70 -6.46
C SER A 298 -3.96 -4.33 -5.13
N HIS A 299 -3.20 -4.39 -4.05
CA HIS A 299 -3.72 -4.20 -2.70
C HIS A 299 -4.10 -2.74 -2.40
N THR A 300 -3.26 -1.77 -2.78
CA THR A 300 -3.52 -0.36 -2.40
C THR A 300 -4.75 0.23 -3.07
N THR A 301 -5.04 -0.17 -4.30
CA THR A 301 -6.21 0.32 -5.03
C THR A 301 -7.50 -0.31 -4.51
N SER A 302 -7.52 -1.62 -4.24
CA SER A 302 -8.68 -2.28 -3.63
C SER A 302 -8.98 -1.72 -2.24
N SER A 303 -7.96 -1.55 -1.38
CA SER A 303 -8.13 -0.95 -0.04
C SER A 303 -8.69 0.46 -0.08
N PHE A 304 -8.24 1.28 -1.04
CA PHE A 304 -8.81 2.63 -1.24
C PHE A 304 -10.29 2.56 -1.61
N LEU A 305 -10.66 1.73 -2.59
CA LEU A 305 -12.05 1.61 -3.05
C LEU A 305 -12.97 1.01 -1.98
N GLN A 306 -12.49 0.04 -1.22
CA GLN A 306 -13.21 -0.52 -0.06
C GLN A 306 -13.43 0.55 1.01
N THR A 307 -12.41 1.36 1.31
CA THR A 307 -12.51 2.51 2.22
C THR A 307 -13.51 3.53 1.72
N LEU A 308 -13.46 3.87 0.43
CA LEU A 308 -14.44 4.77 -0.20
C LEU A 308 -15.86 4.28 0.01
N VAL A 309 -16.15 3.01 -0.33
CA VAL A 309 -17.49 2.44 -0.15
C VAL A 309 -17.92 2.49 1.31
N LEU A 310 -17.03 2.16 2.27
CA LEU A 310 -17.30 2.25 3.70
C LEU A 310 -17.76 3.65 4.11
N PHE A 311 -17.03 4.68 3.66
CA PHE A 311 -17.37 6.06 3.99
C PHE A 311 -18.63 6.57 3.25
N LEU A 312 -18.88 6.12 2.02
CA LEU A 312 -20.14 6.44 1.32
C LEU A 312 -21.35 5.85 2.04
N VAL A 313 -21.23 4.64 2.58
CA VAL A 313 -22.28 4.04 3.42
C VAL A 313 -22.50 4.82 4.72
N ALA A 314 -21.40 5.23 5.38
CA ALA A 314 -21.46 5.94 6.67
C ALA A 314 -21.91 7.41 6.53
N TYR A 315 -21.65 8.05 5.39
CA TYR A 315 -21.89 9.48 5.16
C TYR A 315 -22.81 9.73 3.94
N PRO A 316 -24.11 9.39 4.04
CA PRO A 316 -25.05 9.47 2.91
C PRO A 316 -25.26 10.89 2.36
N LYS A 317 -24.97 11.93 3.15
CA LYS A 317 -25.03 13.33 2.67
C LYS A 317 -23.90 13.62 1.68
N VAL A 318 -22.69 13.10 1.94
CA VAL A 318 -21.53 13.21 1.04
C VAL A 318 -21.83 12.51 -0.27
N GLN A 319 -22.34 11.29 -0.20
CA GLN A 319 -22.75 10.53 -1.38
C GLN A 319 -23.76 11.33 -2.24
N ARG A 320 -24.81 11.85 -1.63
CA ARG A 320 -25.84 12.62 -2.35
C ARG A 320 -25.27 13.85 -3.04
N LYS A 321 -24.43 14.63 -2.36
CA LYS A 321 -23.81 15.82 -2.94
C LYS A 321 -22.91 15.49 -4.14
N ALA A 322 -22.17 14.36 -4.08
CA ALA A 322 -21.41 13.88 -5.23
C ALA A 322 -22.29 13.45 -6.40
N GLN A 323 -23.40 12.80 -6.10
CA GLN A 323 -24.37 12.39 -7.10
C GLN A 323 -25.05 13.59 -7.78
N GLU A 324 -25.38 14.64 -7.05
CA GLU A 324 -25.91 15.90 -7.58
C GLU A 324 -24.91 16.59 -8.52
N GLU A 325 -23.59 16.53 -8.22
CA GLU A 325 -22.55 17.01 -9.12
C GLU A 325 -22.50 16.18 -10.40
N LEU A 326 -22.50 14.84 -10.30
CA LEU A 326 -22.53 13.94 -11.45
C LEU A 326 -23.76 14.13 -12.33
N ASP A 327 -24.94 14.28 -11.74
CA ASP A 327 -26.20 14.51 -12.46
C ASP A 327 -26.16 15.81 -13.29
N ARG A 328 -25.50 16.84 -12.75
CA ARG A 328 -25.35 18.14 -13.43
C ARG A 328 -24.37 18.08 -14.60
N PHE A 329 -23.25 17.39 -14.48
CA PHE A 329 -22.17 17.43 -15.47
C PHE A 329 -22.18 16.24 -16.44
N VAL A 330 -22.63 15.07 -16.00
CA VAL A 330 -22.65 13.83 -16.77
C VAL A 330 -24.07 13.47 -17.22
N GLY A 331 -25.03 13.56 -16.29
CA GLY A 331 -26.42 13.17 -16.51
C GLY A 331 -26.64 11.66 -16.50
N ASP A 332 -27.75 11.23 -17.11
CA ASP A 332 -28.24 9.84 -17.12
C ASP A 332 -28.18 9.16 -18.51
N GLN A 333 -27.55 9.81 -19.50
CA GLN A 333 -27.50 9.31 -20.88
C GLN A 333 -26.24 8.51 -21.21
N ARG A 334 -25.21 8.60 -20.35
CA ARG A 334 -23.94 7.89 -20.50
C ARG A 334 -23.24 7.70 -19.15
N ALA A 335 -22.34 6.74 -19.06
CA ALA A 335 -21.43 6.63 -17.95
C ALA A 335 -20.37 7.75 -17.93
N PRO A 336 -19.81 8.13 -16.74
CA PRO A 336 -18.72 9.07 -16.62
C PRO A 336 -17.46 8.58 -17.35
N THR A 337 -16.66 9.54 -17.79
CA THR A 337 -15.35 9.29 -18.40
C THR A 337 -14.27 10.12 -17.70
N LEU A 338 -13.00 9.84 -17.96
CA LEU A 338 -11.89 10.61 -17.38
C LEU A 338 -11.86 12.07 -17.84
N GLU A 339 -12.44 12.36 -18.98
CA GLU A 339 -12.59 13.70 -19.53
C GLU A 339 -13.54 14.57 -18.68
N ASP A 340 -14.49 13.95 -17.97
CA ASP A 340 -15.39 14.64 -17.03
C ASP A 340 -14.70 15.04 -15.73
N PHE A 341 -13.63 14.33 -15.33
CA PHE A 341 -13.02 14.44 -14.01
C PHE A 341 -12.60 15.86 -13.65
N GLY A 342 -12.10 16.63 -14.64
CA GLY A 342 -11.67 18.02 -14.41
C GLY A 342 -12.79 18.96 -13.94
N ASN A 343 -14.05 18.63 -14.23
CA ASN A 343 -15.24 19.42 -13.85
C ASN A 343 -15.91 18.94 -12.57
N LEU A 344 -15.47 17.79 -12.02
CA LEU A 344 -16.10 17.13 -10.88
C LEU A 344 -15.29 17.40 -9.59
N LEU A 345 -15.35 18.64 -9.11
CA LEU A 345 -14.53 19.10 -8.00
C LEU A 345 -14.85 18.40 -6.67
N TYR A 346 -16.13 18.07 -6.44
CA TYR A 346 -16.51 17.36 -5.22
C TYR A 346 -16.09 15.88 -5.25
N ILE A 347 -16.10 15.26 -6.41
CA ILE A 347 -15.53 13.92 -6.61
C ILE A 347 -14.01 13.94 -6.31
N GLN A 348 -13.29 14.95 -6.78
CA GLN A 348 -11.87 15.12 -6.45
C GLN A 348 -11.67 15.27 -4.94
N ALA A 349 -12.48 16.10 -4.30
CA ALA A 349 -12.47 16.30 -2.85
C ALA A 349 -12.75 14.99 -2.07
N ILE A 350 -13.66 14.13 -2.54
CA ILE A 350 -13.92 12.82 -1.94
C ILE A 350 -12.68 11.92 -2.00
N ILE A 351 -11.99 11.91 -3.13
CA ILE A 351 -10.77 11.09 -3.32
C ILE A 351 -9.69 11.55 -2.34
N GLU A 352 -9.44 12.85 -2.26
CA GLU A 352 -8.44 13.43 -1.36
C GLU A 352 -8.80 13.17 0.12
N GLU A 353 -10.06 13.34 0.50
CA GLU A 353 -10.51 13.08 1.87
C GLU A 353 -10.43 11.60 2.24
N THR A 354 -10.71 10.71 1.30
CA THR A 354 -10.55 9.26 1.52
C THR A 354 -9.10 8.91 1.81
N HIS A 355 -8.15 9.51 1.09
CA HIS A 355 -6.72 9.35 1.34
C HIS A 355 -6.27 9.96 2.66
N ARG A 356 -6.80 11.13 3.02
CA ARG A 356 -6.47 11.82 4.26
C ARG A 356 -6.92 11.02 5.47
N ILE A 357 -8.20 10.63 5.51
CA ILE A 357 -8.80 10.04 6.72
C ILE A 357 -8.31 8.61 6.97
N ARG A 358 -8.02 7.86 5.90
CA ARG A 358 -7.50 6.48 6.01
C ARG A 358 -6.40 6.27 4.98
N PRO A 359 -5.20 6.79 5.24
CA PRO A 359 -4.06 6.54 4.38
C PRO A 359 -3.74 5.04 4.37
N VAL A 360 -3.64 4.46 3.18
CA VAL A 360 -3.38 3.00 3.02
C VAL A 360 -2.06 2.60 3.69
N ALA A 361 -1.04 3.47 3.65
CA ALA A 361 0.23 3.29 4.36
C ALA A 361 0.35 4.32 5.50
N PRO A 362 -0.24 4.07 6.68
CA PRO A 362 -0.36 5.06 7.75
C PRO A 362 0.95 5.48 8.37
N THR A 363 2.00 4.64 8.30
CA THR A 363 3.35 4.94 8.80
C THR A 363 4.41 5.00 7.71
N GLY A 364 3.98 4.97 6.44
CA GLY A 364 4.86 4.83 5.28
C GLY A 364 5.68 3.53 5.30
N ILE A 365 6.51 3.32 4.29
CA ILE A 365 7.57 2.31 4.32
C ILE A 365 8.81 2.96 4.94
N PRO A 366 9.32 2.49 6.08
CA PRO A 366 10.44 3.16 6.75
C PRO A 366 11.66 3.30 5.85
N HIS A 367 12.22 4.49 5.83
CA HIS A 367 13.52 4.78 5.22
C HIS A 367 14.66 4.60 6.23
N ALA A 368 15.89 4.72 5.79
CA ALA A 368 17.06 4.74 6.66
C ALA A 368 18.11 5.74 6.17
N THR A 369 18.87 6.32 7.11
CA THR A 369 20.00 7.16 6.77
C THR A 369 21.20 6.33 6.31
N THR A 370 21.88 6.74 5.23
CA THR A 370 23.14 6.11 4.77
C THR A 370 24.37 6.68 5.49
N SER A 371 24.27 7.90 6.00
CA SER A 371 25.30 8.64 6.72
C SER A 371 24.69 9.31 7.95
N THR A 372 25.55 9.85 8.81
CA THR A 372 25.10 10.70 9.93
C THR A 372 24.51 12.00 9.38
N GLU A 373 23.31 12.34 9.80
CA GLU A 373 22.58 13.54 9.40
C GLU A 373 22.42 14.49 10.59
N GLU A 374 22.63 15.79 10.34
CA GLU A 374 22.20 16.84 11.25
C GLU A 374 20.85 17.39 10.78
N PHE A 375 19.84 17.29 11.63
CA PHE A 375 18.47 17.64 11.29
C PHE A 375 17.79 18.40 12.43
N ARG A 376 17.47 19.68 12.22
CA ARG A 376 16.81 20.57 13.19
C ARG A 376 17.47 20.53 14.58
N GLY A 377 18.81 20.53 14.62
CA GLY A 377 19.62 20.51 15.85
C GLY A 377 19.83 19.13 16.47
N TYR A 378 19.31 18.08 15.87
CA TYR A 378 19.53 16.70 16.27
C TYR A 378 20.58 16.02 15.40
N ILE A 379 21.29 15.05 15.95
CA ILE A 379 22.25 14.23 15.21
C ILE A 379 21.66 12.82 15.07
N LEU A 380 21.37 12.45 13.83
CA LEU A 380 20.81 11.14 13.45
C LEU A 380 21.96 10.27 12.94
N PRO A 381 22.36 9.21 13.66
CA PRO A 381 23.42 8.30 13.22
C PRO A 381 23.10 7.61 11.89
N ALA A 382 24.10 7.18 11.15
CA ALA A 382 23.92 6.31 9.99
C ALA A 382 23.13 5.04 10.37
N GLY A 383 22.20 4.62 9.51
CA GLY A 383 21.31 3.48 9.77
C GLY A 383 20.11 3.82 10.68
N THR A 384 19.87 5.10 10.96
CA THR A 384 18.65 5.53 11.67
C THR A 384 17.43 5.28 10.79
N ALA A 385 16.47 4.49 11.29
CA ALA A 385 15.18 4.31 10.63
C ALA A 385 14.34 5.60 10.68
N ILE A 386 13.63 5.91 9.60
CA ILE A 386 12.79 7.11 9.49
C ILE A 386 11.37 6.69 9.12
N PHE A 387 10.45 6.86 10.06
CA PHE A 387 9.02 6.63 9.86
C PHE A 387 8.32 7.95 9.52
N SER A 388 7.50 7.97 8.49
CA SER A 388 6.55 9.04 8.22
C SER A 388 5.19 8.65 8.81
N ASN A 389 4.80 9.24 9.93
CA ASN A 389 3.51 8.99 10.55
C ASN A 389 2.40 9.73 9.78
N ASN A 390 2.08 9.24 8.59
CA ASN A 390 1.08 9.86 7.70
C ASN A 390 -0.27 10.00 8.39
N TYR A 391 -0.69 8.99 9.17
CA TYR A 391 -1.92 9.08 9.94
C TYR A 391 -1.90 10.28 10.90
N GLY A 392 -0.85 10.42 11.70
CA GLY A 392 -0.71 11.53 12.65
C GLY A 392 -0.70 12.90 11.98
N ILE A 393 0.00 13.03 10.83
CA ILE A 393 0.03 14.25 10.04
C ILE A 393 -1.36 14.64 9.55
N PHE A 394 -2.11 13.68 8.99
CA PHE A 394 -3.44 13.93 8.44
C PHE A 394 -4.55 14.04 9.50
N HIS A 395 -4.24 13.70 10.76
CA HIS A 395 -5.16 13.80 11.89
C HIS A 395 -4.71 14.84 12.93
N ASP A 396 -3.85 15.77 12.53
CA ASP A 396 -3.46 16.88 13.39
C ASP A 396 -4.60 17.93 13.44
N PRO A 397 -5.19 18.19 14.63
CA PRO A 397 -6.28 19.15 14.77
C PRO A 397 -5.84 20.61 14.57
N GLU A 398 -4.55 20.92 14.68
CA GLU A 398 -4.03 22.26 14.37
C GLU A 398 -4.02 22.51 12.85
N ILE A 399 -3.86 21.46 12.06
CA ILE A 399 -3.80 21.52 10.60
C ILE A 399 -5.19 21.28 9.99
N PHE A 400 -5.91 20.24 10.45
CA PHE A 400 -7.20 19.83 9.89
C PHE A 400 -8.31 20.05 10.92
N GLN A 401 -9.36 20.76 10.54
CA GLN A 401 -10.54 20.90 11.39
C GLN A 401 -11.27 19.57 11.48
N ASP A 402 -11.66 19.16 12.72
CA ASP A 402 -12.38 17.91 12.99
C ASP A 402 -11.78 16.72 12.19
N PRO A 403 -10.48 16.38 12.44
CA PRO A 403 -9.73 15.49 11.57
C PRO A 403 -10.28 14.05 11.49
N GLU A 404 -11.08 13.62 12.46
CA GLU A 404 -11.72 12.29 12.49
C GLU A 404 -13.05 12.24 11.73
N ILE A 405 -13.54 13.37 11.24
CA ILE A 405 -14.79 13.47 10.46
C ILE A 405 -14.45 13.42 8.97
N PHE A 406 -15.12 12.52 8.24
CA PHE A 406 -15.05 12.47 6.77
C PHE A 406 -15.81 13.66 6.19
N ASN A 407 -15.07 14.66 5.76
CA ASN A 407 -15.59 15.91 5.25
C ASN A 407 -14.87 16.38 3.99
N PRO A 408 -15.30 15.97 2.80
CA PRO A 408 -14.70 16.41 1.54
C PRO A 408 -14.75 17.93 1.31
N ASP A 409 -15.71 18.65 1.93
CA ASP A 409 -15.85 20.10 1.76
C ASP A 409 -14.58 20.87 2.13
N ARG A 410 -13.72 20.31 2.98
CA ARG A 410 -12.44 20.95 3.35
C ARG A 410 -11.53 21.20 2.13
N PHE A 411 -11.56 20.31 1.13
CA PHE A 411 -10.79 20.44 -0.11
C PHE A 411 -11.40 21.41 -1.12
N LEU A 412 -12.63 21.89 -0.85
CA LEU A 412 -13.21 23.01 -1.59
C LEU A 412 -12.86 24.36 -0.95
N LEU A 413 -12.40 24.37 0.31
CA LEU A 413 -12.03 25.59 1.05
C LEU A 413 -10.54 25.92 0.88
N THR A 414 -9.69 24.92 0.89
CA THR A 414 -8.24 25.06 0.68
C THR A 414 -7.74 23.92 -0.20
N GLU A 415 -6.64 24.14 -0.92
CA GLU A 415 -6.05 23.17 -1.87
C GLU A 415 -5.74 21.82 -1.22
N HIS A 416 -5.32 21.83 0.06
CA HIS A 416 -4.90 20.63 0.77
C HIS A 416 -5.87 20.19 1.89
N GLY A 417 -7.06 20.79 1.95
CA GLY A 417 -8.06 20.48 2.96
C GLY A 417 -7.69 20.95 4.39
N THR A 418 -6.65 21.77 4.52
CA THR A 418 -6.16 22.33 5.78
C THR A 418 -7.09 23.44 6.28
N ARG A 419 -6.96 23.83 7.55
CA ARG A 419 -7.61 25.03 8.07
C ARG A 419 -7.18 26.27 7.30
N PRO A 420 -8.05 27.22 6.99
CA PRO A 420 -7.66 28.49 6.39
C PRO A 420 -6.61 29.23 7.22
N GLY A 421 -5.54 29.71 6.56
CA GLY A 421 -4.48 30.45 7.21
C GLY A 421 -3.36 29.63 7.84
N VAL A 422 -3.44 28.31 7.80
CA VAL A 422 -2.34 27.42 8.21
C VAL A 422 -1.28 27.37 7.10
N ASP A 423 0.01 27.31 7.48
CA ASP A 423 1.10 27.07 6.52
C ASP A 423 1.02 25.61 6.02
N ASP A 424 0.54 25.45 4.80
CA ASP A 424 0.40 24.17 4.10
C ASP A 424 1.51 23.91 3.08
N SER A 425 2.59 24.68 3.12
CA SER A 425 3.71 24.59 2.16
C SER A 425 4.36 23.19 2.13
N GLY A 426 4.27 22.44 3.23
CA GLY A 426 4.70 21.05 3.31
C GLY A 426 3.90 20.09 2.41
N PHE A 427 2.63 20.40 2.12
CA PHE A 427 1.76 19.55 1.30
C PHE A 427 1.92 19.83 -0.20
N LYS A 428 2.50 20.96 -0.61
CA LYS A 428 2.66 21.32 -2.03
C LYS A 428 3.40 20.25 -2.82
N GLY A 429 2.84 19.91 -4.00
CA GLY A 429 3.40 18.93 -4.93
C GLY A 429 3.00 17.47 -4.66
N ARG A 430 2.20 17.16 -3.62
CA ARG A 430 1.70 15.80 -3.33
C ARG A 430 0.33 15.49 -3.91
N THR A 431 -0.51 16.48 -4.11
CA THR A 431 -1.92 16.32 -4.52
C THR A 431 -2.13 16.10 -6.02
N ALA A 432 -1.17 16.42 -6.88
CA ALA A 432 -1.42 16.53 -8.31
C ALA A 432 -1.09 15.27 -9.15
N ASN A 433 -0.63 14.16 -8.56
CA ASN A 433 -0.21 13.01 -9.36
C ASN A 433 -1.36 12.05 -9.69
N LEU A 434 -2.26 12.47 -10.59
CA LEU A 434 -3.24 11.63 -11.29
C LEU A 434 -2.64 10.38 -11.95
N VAL A 435 -1.34 10.34 -12.19
CA VAL A 435 -0.65 9.22 -12.82
C VAL A 435 -0.88 7.90 -12.06
N PHE A 436 -0.97 7.95 -10.73
CA PHE A 436 -1.34 6.81 -9.90
C PHE A 436 -2.84 6.75 -9.55
N GLY A 437 -3.64 7.71 -10.03
CA GLY A 437 -5.02 7.93 -9.61
C GLY A 437 -6.10 7.63 -10.64
N PHE A 438 -5.80 7.39 -11.91
CA PHE A 438 -6.83 7.19 -12.93
C PHE A 438 -7.85 6.09 -12.58
N GLY A 439 -7.39 4.95 -12.09
CA GLY A 439 -8.29 3.89 -11.66
C GLY A 439 -9.18 4.29 -10.48
N ARG A 440 -8.65 5.07 -9.53
CA ARG A 440 -9.40 5.59 -8.38
C ARG A 440 -10.41 6.65 -8.83
N ALA A 441 -9.99 7.61 -9.65
CA ALA A 441 -10.85 8.64 -10.20
C ALA A 441 -12.02 8.04 -10.99
N LEU A 442 -11.71 7.16 -11.95
CA LEU A 442 -12.71 6.52 -12.80
C LEU A 442 -13.72 5.70 -11.99
N ASN A 443 -13.25 4.88 -11.04
CA ASN A 443 -14.18 4.07 -10.24
C ASN A 443 -14.96 4.90 -9.22
N THR A 444 -14.39 5.95 -8.65
CA THR A 444 -15.15 6.85 -7.77
C THR A 444 -16.31 7.48 -8.53
N MET A 445 -16.07 7.99 -9.75
CA MET A 445 -17.11 8.52 -10.61
C MET A 445 -18.16 7.47 -10.97
N ASN A 446 -17.71 6.31 -11.45
CA ASN A 446 -18.59 5.22 -11.90
C ASN A 446 -19.48 4.70 -10.78
N LEU A 447 -18.91 4.41 -9.62
CA LEU A 447 -19.64 3.87 -8.46
C LEU A 447 -20.68 4.87 -7.95
N LEU A 448 -20.33 6.16 -7.84
CA LEU A 448 -21.25 7.21 -7.38
C LEU A 448 -22.32 7.56 -8.43
N TRP A 449 -21.99 7.46 -9.73
CA TRP A 449 -22.95 7.67 -10.79
C TRP A 449 -23.96 6.52 -10.89
N ALA A 450 -23.50 5.28 -10.68
CA ALA A 450 -24.33 4.11 -10.93
C ALA A 450 -25.12 3.65 -9.69
N PHE A 451 -24.60 3.82 -8.46
CA PHE A 451 -25.14 3.12 -7.31
C PHE A 451 -25.40 4.03 -6.11
N ASP A 452 -26.42 3.63 -5.33
CA ASP A 452 -26.64 4.05 -3.95
C ASP A 452 -26.06 3.03 -2.99
N PHE A 453 -25.27 3.54 -2.04
CA PHE A 453 -24.68 2.76 -0.95
C PHE A 453 -25.41 3.07 0.36
N ARG A 454 -25.90 2.03 1.03
CA ARG A 454 -26.65 2.16 2.28
C ARG A 454 -26.17 1.12 3.30
N PRO A 455 -26.34 1.37 4.61
CA PRO A 455 -26.11 0.34 5.60
C PRO A 455 -26.92 -0.93 5.30
N ALA A 456 -26.34 -2.09 5.58
CA ALA A 456 -27.11 -3.33 5.55
C ALA A 456 -28.23 -3.30 6.57
N LYS A 457 -29.30 -4.05 6.33
CA LYS A 457 -30.39 -4.21 7.28
C LYS A 457 -30.28 -5.53 8.03
N ASP A 458 -30.68 -5.49 9.27
CA ASP A 458 -30.88 -6.67 10.07
C ASP A 458 -32.07 -7.47 9.51
N PRO A 459 -31.94 -8.76 9.21
CA PRO A 459 -33.00 -9.54 8.57
C PRO A 459 -34.28 -9.71 9.41
N GLU A 460 -34.14 -9.64 10.75
CA GLU A 460 -35.26 -9.87 11.67
C GLU A 460 -36.00 -8.57 12.00
N THR A 461 -35.25 -7.48 12.14
CA THR A 461 -35.79 -6.21 12.62
C THR A 461 -36.01 -5.15 11.54
N ASP A 462 -35.51 -5.38 10.32
CA ASP A 462 -35.46 -4.44 9.17
C ASP A 462 -34.75 -3.09 9.49
N LYS A 463 -34.04 -3.02 10.63
CA LYS A 463 -33.28 -1.83 11.02
C LYS A 463 -31.92 -1.80 10.36
N GLU A 464 -31.43 -0.60 10.05
CA GLU A 464 -30.07 -0.43 9.53
C GLU A 464 -29.04 -0.84 10.59
N LEU A 465 -28.05 -1.64 10.15
CA LEU A 465 -26.94 -2.05 11.00
C LEU A 465 -25.94 -0.89 11.15
N PRO A 466 -25.30 -0.75 12.32
CA PRO A 466 -24.25 0.27 12.51
C PRO A 466 -23.06 0.03 11.58
N VAL A 467 -22.49 1.11 11.08
CA VAL A 467 -21.30 1.08 10.21
C VAL A 467 -20.06 1.37 11.04
N ASP A 468 -19.15 0.42 11.13
CA ASP A 468 -17.88 0.59 11.85
C ASP A 468 -16.81 1.18 10.93
N VAL A 469 -16.67 2.50 10.94
CA VAL A 469 -15.62 3.22 10.18
C VAL A 469 -14.20 3.05 10.77
N TRP A 470 -14.06 2.33 11.88
CA TRP A 470 -12.80 2.03 12.54
C TRP A 470 -12.34 0.59 12.37
N GLY A 471 -13.19 -0.27 11.82
CA GLY A 471 -12.94 -1.69 11.61
C GLY A 471 -11.97 -1.94 10.46
N TYR A 472 -10.66 -1.90 10.74
CA TYR A 472 -9.59 -2.16 9.77
C TYR A 472 -8.80 -3.40 10.12
N GLU A 473 -8.26 -4.07 9.09
CA GLU A 473 -7.33 -5.18 9.26
C GLU A 473 -5.99 -4.68 9.82
N GLU A 474 -5.35 -5.52 10.60
CA GLU A 474 -4.00 -5.26 11.10
C GLU A 474 -2.97 -5.66 10.03
N GLY A 475 -2.05 -4.75 9.71
CA GLY A 475 -1.04 -5.04 8.70
C GLY A 475 -0.17 -3.83 8.39
N PHE A 476 0.70 -4.03 7.41
CA PHE A 476 1.55 -2.98 6.85
C PHE A 476 0.72 -1.95 6.06
N ALA A 477 -0.26 -2.44 5.29
CA ALA A 477 -1.23 -1.63 4.58
C ALA A 477 -2.61 -1.79 5.24
N LEU A 478 -3.32 -0.67 5.41
CA LEU A 478 -4.66 -0.65 5.98
C LEU A 478 -5.71 -0.97 4.92
N ALA A 479 -6.56 -1.95 5.21
CA ALA A 479 -7.78 -2.23 4.47
C ALA A 479 -8.95 -2.38 5.46
N PRO A 480 -10.18 -1.96 5.12
CA PRO A 480 -11.34 -2.22 5.96
C PRO A 480 -11.52 -3.72 6.16
N LYS A 481 -11.93 -4.13 7.35
CA LYS A 481 -12.47 -5.48 7.56
C LYS A 481 -13.70 -5.67 6.68
N PRO A 482 -13.96 -6.88 6.17
CA PRO A 482 -15.16 -7.15 5.41
C PRO A 482 -16.41 -6.68 6.16
N PHE A 483 -17.23 -5.87 5.50
CA PHE A 483 -18.49 -5.38 6.04
C PHE A 483 -19.62 -5.61 5.04
N LYS A 484 -20.85 -5.56 5.51
CA LYS A 484 -22.04 -5.70 4.66
C LYS A 484 -22.64 -4.33 4.41
N CYS A 485 -23.05 -4.08 3.18
CA CYS A 485 -23.84 -2.91 2.81
C CYS A 485 -24.89 -3.31 1.77
N ARG A 486 -25.84 -2.43 1.54
CA ARG A 486 -26.83 -2.55 0.48
C ARG A 486 -26.43 -1.63 -0.65
N ILE A 487 -26.28 -2.21 -1.82
CA ILE A 487 -25.90 -1.53 -3.06
C ILE A 487 -27.07 -1.66 -4.03
N THR A 488 -27.57 -0.55 -4.54
CA THR A 488 -28.70 -0.55 -5.48
C THR A 488 -28.43 0.42 -6.63
N PRO A 489 -28.83 0.09 -7.87
CA PRO A 489 -28.74 1.03 -8.98
C PRO A 489 -29.57 2.28 -8.71
N ARG A 490 -29.07 3.46 -9.07
CA ARG A 490 -29.74 4.75 -8.88
C ARG A 490 -30.96 4.92 -9.77
N GLY A 491 -31.02 4.25 -10.90
CA GLY A 491 -32.14 4.32 -11.84
C GLY A 491 -32.10 3.16 -12.83
N ARG A 492 -33.19 3.01 -13.58
CA ARG A 492 -33.28 1.94 -14.61
C ARG A 492 -32.25 2.11 -15.72
N TYR A 493 -31.93 3.36 -16.06
CA TYR A 493 -30.91 3.68 -17.09
C TYR A 493 -29.53 3.09 -16.77
N VAL A 494 -29.19 2.94 -15.48
CA VAL A 494 -27.89 2.41 -15.06
C VAL A 494 -27.66 1.02 -15.62
N LYS A 495 -28.67 0.14 -15.50
CA LYS A 495 -28.56 -1.24 -16.01
C LYS A 495 -28.28 -1.23 -17.51
N ASP A 496 -29.12 -0.55 -18.28
CA ASP A 496 -29.04 -0.54 -19.75
C ASP A 496 -27.69 0.01 -20.23
N ILE A 497 -27.23 1.12 -19.63
CA ILE A 497 -25.96 1.75 -19.99
C ILE A 497 -24.77 0.86 -19.58
N VAL A 498 -24.77 0.31 -18.37
CA VAL A 498 -23.66 -0.53 -17.90
C VAL A 498 -23.55 -1.81 -18.71
N GLU A 499 -24.66 -2.47 -19.02
CA GLU A 499 -24.69 -3.62 -19.91
C GLU A 499 -24.15 -3.28 -21.30
N TRP A 500 -24.57 -2.16 -21.87
CA TRP A 500 -24.12 -1.72 -23.18
C TRP A 500 -22.60 -1.41 -23.21
N VAL A 501 -22.09 -0.63 -22.25
CA VAL A 501 -20.65 -0.32 -22.19
C VAL A 501 -19.81 -1.54 -21.86
N PHE A 502 -20.32 -2.48 -21.08
CA PHE A 502 -19.62 -3.73 -20.78
C PHE A 502 -19.51 -4.61 -22.02
N HIS A 503 -20.59 -4.76 -22.79
CA HIS A 503 -20.54 -5.47 -24.06
C HIS A 503 -19.50 -4.87 -25.02
N ALA A 504 -19.48 -3.54 -25.16
CA ALA A 504 -18.48 -2.85 -25.97
C ALA A 504 -17.05 -3.03 -25.47
N ALA A 505 -16.86 -3.20 -24.13
CA ALA A 505 -15.56 -3.41 -23.52
C ALA A 505 -14.99 -4.82 -23.78
N THR A 506 -15.81 -5.81 -24.11
CA THR A 506 -15.38 -7.21 -24.29
C THR A 506 -14.33 -7.36 -25.39
N ASP A 507 -14.37 -6.54 -26.44
CA ASP A 507 -13.35 -6.55 -27.50
C ASP A 507 -11.95 -6.16 -26.97
N THR A 508 -11.90 -5.25 -26.00
CA THR A 508 -10.64 -4.84 -25.35
C THR A 508 -10.02 -5.97 -24.57
N PHE A 509 -10.81 -6.87 -24.01
CA PHE A 509 -10.33 -7.98 -23.20
C PHE A 509 -9.65 -9.08 -24.00
N VAL A 510 -10.04 -9.30 -25.27
CA VAL A 510 -9.62 -10.45 -26.10
C VAL A 510 -8.09 -10.67 -26.07
N LYS A 511 -7.31 -9.60 -26.21
CA LYS A 511 -5.85 -9.71 -26.23
C LYS A 511 -5.21 -10.09 -24.90
N TYR A 512 -5.96 -9.97 -23.78
CA TYR A 512 -5.52 -10.31 -22.42
C TYR A 512 -6.11 -11.63 -21.90
N GLU A 513 -6.94 -12.31 -22.71
CA GLU A 513 -7.66 -13.53 -22.33
C GLU A 513 -7.07 -14.78 -22.95
N ARG A 514 -5.86 -14.70 -23.49
CA ARG A 514 -5.13 -15.88 -23.96
C ARG A 514 -4.74 -16.74 -22.76
N ASP A 515 -4.89 -18.04 -22.90
CA ASP A 515 -4.54 -19.03 -21.89
C ASP A 515 -5.26 -18.89 -20.54
N LEU A 516 -6.55 -18.52 -20.58
CA LEU A 516 -7.39 -18.36 -19.38
C LEU A 516 -7.75 -19.71 -18.71
N ALA A 517 -7.37 -20.85 -19.29
CA ALA A 517 -7.62 -22.20 -18.75
C ALA A 517 -9.07 -22.36 -18.25
N GLU A 518 -9.26 -22.45 -16.94
CA GLU A 518 -10.59 -22.69 -16.33
C GLU A 518 -11.57 -21.51 -16.50
N ASP A 519 -11.08 -20.30 -16.76
CA ASP A 519 -11.91 -19.11 -16.93
C ASP A 519 -12.47 -18.94 -18.36
N SER A 520 -11.94 -19.69 -19.33
CA SER A 520 -12.39 -19.60 -20.74
C SER A 520 -13.89 -19.83 -20.89
N LYS A 521 -14.41 -20.85 -20.21
CA LYS A 521 -15.84 -21.17 -20.23
C LYS A 521 -16.69 -20.04 -19.66
N TRP A 522 -16.28 -19.46 -18.55
CA TRP A 522 -16.99 -18.33 -17.95
C TRP A 522 -17.00 -17.10 -18.87
N VAL A 523 -15.88 -16.81 -19.52
CA VAL A 523 -15.77 -15.70 -20.48
C VAL A 523 -16.70 -15.93 -21.68
N GLU A 524 -16.75 -17.17 -22.21
CA GLU A 524 -17.66 -17.52 -23.30
C GLU A 524 -19.13 -17.39 -22.88
N GLU A 525 -19.49 -17.88 -21.70
CA GLU A 525 -20.84 -17.74 -21.15
C GLU A 525 -21.23 -16.27 -20.96
N MET A 526 -20.31 -15.45 -20.45
CA MET A 526 -20.55 -14.00 -20.29
C MET A 526 -20.78 -13.31 -21.64
N ARG A 527 -19.98 -13.64 -22.65
CA ARG A 527 -20.15 -13.09 -24.01
C ARG A 527 -21.42 -13.57 -24.70
N SER A 528 -21.88 -14.78 -24.40
CA SER A 528 -23.10 -15.35 -24.98
C SER A 528 -24.40 -14.73 -24.44
N ARG A 529 -24.35 -13.96 -23.37
CA ARG A 529 -25.52 -13.26 -22.79
C ARG A 529 -26.01 -12.10 -23.63
N TRP A 530 -25.24 -11.69 -24.61
CA TRP A 530 -25.47 -10.56 -25.53
C TRP A 530 -25.56 -11.05 -26.99
#